data_d661abad9c32665edf01345e79a3510b
#
_entry.id   d661abad9c32665edf01345e79a3510b
#
_cell.length_a   1.000
_cell.length_b   1.000
_cell.length_c   1.000
_cell.angle_alpha   90.00
_cell.angle_beta   90.00
_cell.angle_gamma   90.00
#
_symmetry.space_group_name_H-M   'P 1'
#
loop_
_entity.id
_entity.type
_entity.pdbx_description
1 polymer ?
#
loop_
_entity_poly.entity_id
_entity_poly.type
_entity_poly.pdbx_seq_one_letter_code
_entity_poly.pdbx_strand_id
1 'polypeptide(L)'
;MNKKILIFNPRSAYGKHRIPNSILQVGASIYGIYEFVFVDGNLENDPWEKIDSYFKTGNFKYFCSTVMPGPQLKQAIPFTKKIKEKYPDCITIWGGYFASNQYQVSIASGFVDYIINGPGDVAFPSLIRVLEDNTHAEISTIKNLIFKNEEGEIIKTAKEELLDQDSLPKLPYQHLNSFYNLENYLSKTFLGRNTFSYHSSLGCPFTCSFCAVVPIYKGRWKAKSAESVYKDVKYFKDTYRIEAIEFHDNNFFTSRKRVIEFSELIKNDGITWWGEGRIDTINKYSNTDLILMKEAGCKMIFLGAETGNDEILKQMNKGGTQTGETIKEFVKRLYPIGIIPELSFVLGMPAETPEKVMSQIEWDINFIKEIKEINPDAEIIIYLYSPVATEGSELYEQIQKAGFSFPKNLEDWLAPAWENFDLRKNPLTPWLTPKMVDRIMNFETVLNGYYPTATDFRIKGFKRSLLRGVSKIRYITGFYKYPYEIKFLHKIWKYRQPETQGFYSE
;
A
#
# COMPACT_ATOMS: atom_id res chain seq x y z
N MET A 1 13.23 -25.95 -26.42
CA MET A 1 12.34 -26.00 -25.19
C MET A 1 12.21 -24.58 -24.68
N ASN A 2 10.99 -24.10 -24.57
CA ASN A 2 10.75 -22.76 -23.97
C ASN A 2 11.30 -22.74 -22.54
N LYS A 3 12.08 -21.71 -22.24
CA LYS A 3 12.65 -21.54 -20.91
C LYS A 3 11.58 -21.07 -19.94
N LYS A 4 11.63 -21.55 -18.70
CA LYS A 4 10.59 -21.30 -17.68
C LYS A 4 10.86 -20.02 -16.90
N ILE A 5 9.79 -19.42 -16.39
CA ILE A 5 9.80 -18.18 -15.63
C ILE A 5 9.36 -18.49 -14.19
N LEU A 6 10.13 -18.06 -13.21
CA LEU A 6 9.71 -18.08 -11.81
C LEU A 6 9.30 -16.68 -11.39
N ILE A 7 8.06 -16.53 -10.90
CA ILE A 7 7.50 -15.26 -10.44
C ILE A 7 7.36 -15.33 -8.91
N PHE A 8 8.14 -14.52 -8.21
CA PHE A 8 8.26 -14.51 -6.77
C PHE A 8 7.53 -13.31 -6.15
N ASN A 9 6.71 -13.59 -5.14
CA ASN A 9 6.12 -12.60 -4.23
C ASN A 9 6.83 -12.69 -2.87
N PRO A 10 7.76 -11.80 -2.54
CA PRO A 10 8.44 -11.83 -1.25
C PRO A 10 7.46 -11.61 -0.10
N ARG A 11 7.79 -12.12 1.08
CA ARG A 11 6.96 -12.00 2.28
C ARG A 11 6.75 -10.56 2.70
N SER A 12 5.51 -10.14 2.74
CA SER A 12 5.09 -8.82 3.21
C SER A 12 4.52 -8.84 4.64
N ALA A 13 4.00 -10.01 5.08
CA ALA A 13 3.36 -10.16 6.38
C ALA A 13 3.47 -11.60 6.91
N TYR A 14 3.37 -11.77 8.23
CA TYR A 14 3.38 -13.07 8.89
C TYR A 14 1.98 -13.56 9.31
N GLY A 15 0.93 -12.82 9.00
CA GLY A 15 -0.42 -13.11 9.48
C GLY A 15 -1.48 -12.97 8.41
N LYS A 16 -2.01 -11.79 8.24
CA LYS A 16 -3.08 -11.52 7.26
C LYS A 16 -2.52 -11.56 5.84
N HIS A 17 -2.65 -12.73 5.17
CA HIS A 17 -2.23 -12.87 3.78
C HIS A 17 -3.26 -12.23 2.85
N ARG A 18 -2.79 -11.59 1.80
CA ARG A 18 -3.61 -11.01 0.73
C ARG A 18 -3.25 -11.66 -0.59
N ILE A 19 -4.22 -11.77 -1.49
CA ILE A 19 -3.95 -12.27 -2.85
C ILE A 19 -2.87 -11.41 -3.50
N PRO A 20 -1.84 -12.03 -4.09
CA PRO A 20 -0.69 -11.33 -4.66
C PRO A 20 -1.02 -10.77 -6.05
N ASN A 21 -1.88 -9.73 -6.10
CA ASN A 21 -2.43 -9.18 -7.34
C ASN A 21 -1.35 -8.76 -8.35
N SER A 22 -0.21 -8.25 -7.90
CA SER A 22 0.87 -7.80 -8.79
C SER A 22 1.48 -8.95 -9.61
N ILE A 23 1.76 -10.09 -8.96
CA ILE A 23 2.30 -11.26 -9.68
C ILE A 23 1.23 -11.97 -10.52
N LEU A 24 -0.04 -11.93 -10.08
CA LEU A 24 -1.15 -12.42 -10.88
C LEU A 24 -1.32 -11.61 -12.16
N GLN A 25 -1.23 -10.27 -12.09
CA GLN A 25 -1.37 -9.40 -13.25
C GLN A 25 -0.26 -9.67 -14.28
N VAL A 26 0.99 -9.77 -13.80
CA VAL A 26 2.14 -10.12 -14.66
C VAL A 26 1.99 -11.55 -15.23
N GLY A 27 1.56 -12.50 -14.39
CA GLY A 27 1.28 -13.86 -14.84
C GLY A 27 0.18 -13.92 -15.90
N ALA A 28 -0.88 -13.08 -15.77
CA ALA A 28 -1.95 -13.00 -16.78
C ALA A 28 -1.44 -12.60 -18.16
N SER A 29 -0.47 -11.68 -18.23
CA SER A 29 0.08 -11.17 -19.49
C SER A 29 0.89 -12.21 -20.28
N ILE A 30 1.30 -13.30 -19.63
CA ILE A 30 2.09 -14.39 -20.25
C ILE A 30 1.36 -15.74 -20.20
N TYR A 31 0.15 -15.79 -19.63
CA TYR A 31 -0.60 -17.03 -19.47
C TYR A 31 -0.96 -17.64 -20.82
N GLY A 32 -0.62 -18.94 -21.00
CA GLY A 32 -0.81 -19.64 -22.28
C GLY A 32 0.26 -19.37 -23.34
N ILE A 33 1.23 -18.47 -23.08
CA ILE A 33 2.34 -18.14 -23.99
C ILE A 33 3.64 -18.76 -23.48
N TYR A 34 3.94 -18.58 -22.19
CA TYR A 34 5.15 -19.10 -21.53
C TYR A 34 4.80 -19.97 -20.33
N GLU A 35 5.65 -20.96 -20.05
CA GLU A 35 5.56 -21.73 -18.82
C GLU A 35 6.10 -20.93 -17.63
N PHE A 36 5.31 -20.81 -16.57
CA PHE A 36 5.75 -20.12 -15.36
C PHE A 36 5.18 -20.76 -14.09
N VAL A 37 5.87 -20.49 -12.98
CA VAL A 37 5.46 -20.90 -11.64
C VAL A 37 5.37 -19.68 -10.72
N PHE A 38 4.50 -19.76 -9.73
CA PHE A 38 4.45 -18.81 -8.64
C PHE A 38 5.16 -19.35 -7.39
N VAL A 39 5.93 -18.48 -6.72
CA VAL A 39 6.41 -18.72 -5.35
C VAL A 39 5.95 -17.55 -4.49
N ASP A 40 5.13 -17.86 -3.46
CA ASP A 40 4.65 -16.85 -2.50
C ASP A 40 5.35 -17.00 -1.16
N GLY A 41 6.24 -16.07 -0.87
CA GLY A 41 6.99 -16.01 0.40
C GLY A 41 6.11 -15.82 1.63
N ASN A 42 4.86 -15.36 1.48
CA ASN A 42 3.93 -15.26 2.60
C ASN A 42 3.45 -16.64 3.08
N LEU A 43 3.32 -17.60 2.17
CA LEU A 43 2.78 -18.93 2.45
C LEU A 43 3.85 -20.02 2.55
N GLU A 44 5.06 -19.80 2.02
CA GLU A 44 6.16 -20.76 2.11
C GLU A 44 6.89 -20.64 3.45
N ASN A 45 7.20 -21.75 4.08
CA ASN A 45 8.04 -21.79 5.29
C ASN A 45 9.49 -21.43 4.95
N ASP A 46 10.03 -22.05 3.91
CA ASP A 46 11.34 -21.71 3.31
C ASP A 46 11.19 -21.39 1.82
N PRO A 47 10.92 -20.12 1.49
CA PRO A 47 10.80 -19.72 0.09
C PRO A 47 12.07 -19.91 -0.71
N TRP A 48 13.26 -19.82 -0.08
CA TRP A 48 14.51 -20.03 -0.78
C TRP A 48 14.68 -21.50 -1.23
N GLU A 49 14.42 -22.45 -0.35
CA GLU A 49 14.48 -23.87 -0.71
C GLU A 49 13.54 -24.18 -1.87
N LYS A 50 12.34 -23.63 -1.86
CA LYS A 50 11.37 -23.79 -2.95
C LYS A 50 11.90 -23.22 -4.28
N ILE A 51 12.42 -21.99 -4.26
CA ILE A 51 13.02 -21.36 -5.44
C ILE A 51 14.18 -22.18 -5.97
N ASP A 52 15.12 -22.55 -5.10
CA ASP A 52 16.32 -23.31 -5.46
C ASP A 52 15.97 -24.68 -6.06
N SER A 53 14.93 -25.35 -5.55
CA SER A 53 14.47 -26.63 -6.09
C SER A 53 13.99 -26.53 -7.54
N TYR A 54 13.30 -25.43 -7.89
CA TYR A 54 12.87 -25.18 -9.26
C TYR A 54 14.06 -24.99 -10.21
N PHE A 55 15.04 -24.18 -9.81
CA PHE A 55 16.24 -23.94 -10.63
C PHE A 55 17.13 -25.17 -10.78
N LYS A 56 17.20 -26.05 -9.77
CA LYS A 56 17.98 -27.31 -9.83
C LYS A 56 17.36 -28.34 -10.79
N THR A 57 16.04 -28.42 -10.83
CA THR A 57 15.34 -29.52 -11.50
C THR A 57 14.66 -29.12 -12.80
N GLY A 58 14.45 -27.82 -13.02
CA GLY A 58 13.74 -27.27 -14.17
C GLY A 58 14.64 -26.43 -15.08
N ASN A 59 14.14 -26.11 -16.26
CA ASN A 59 14.81 -25.23 -17.21
C ASN A 59 14.41 -23.76 -16.99
N PHE A 60 14.66 -23.23 -15.77
CA PHE A 60 14.35 -21.85 -15.42
C PHE A 60 15.48 -20.91 -15.86
N LYS A 61 15.13 -19.88 -16.63
CA LYS A 61 16.05 -18.82 -17.08
C LYS A 61 15.74 -17.47 -16.42
N TYR A 62 14.52 -17.26 -15.99
CA TYR A 62 14.04 -15.97 -15.48
C TYR A 62 13.62 -16.09 -14.02
N PHE A 63 14.17 -15.19 -13.19
CA PHE A 63 13.74 -14.96 -11.81
C PHE A 63 13.12 -13.56 -11.72
N CYS A 64 11.81 -13.50 -11.55
CA CYS A 64 11.04 -12.26 -11.54
C CYS A 64 10.48 -12.02 -10.13
N SER A 65 10.64 -10.82 -9.60
CA SER A 65 10.14 -10.50 -8.26
C SER A 65 9.38 -9.19 -8.26
N THR A 66 8.21 -9.18 -7.60
CA THR A 66 7.59 -7.92 -7.18
C THR A 66 8.27 -7.44 -5.91
N VAL A 67 8.55 -6.12 -5.78
CA VAL A 67 9.29 -5.59 -4.65
C VAL A 67 8.62 -4.33 -4.13
N MET A 68 8.09 -4.44 -2.91
CA MET A 68 7.59 -3.31 -2.14
C MET A 68 8.64 -2.92 -1.09
N PRO A 69 8.67 -1.66 -0.64
CA PRO A 69 9.51 -1.28 0.49
C PRO A 69 9.14 -2.03 1.77
N GLY A 70 10.05 -2.06 2.74
CA GLY A 70 9.86 -2.70 4.03
C GLY A 70 10.11 -4.21 4.03
N PRO A 71 9.22 -5.03 4.61
CA PRO A 71 9.47 -6.45 4.86
C PRO A 71 9.86 -7.28 3.65
N GLN A 72 9.34 -6.95 2.45
CA GLN A 72 9.64 -7.69 1.23
C GLN A 72 11.11 -7.64 0.84
N LEU A 73 11.82 -6.57 1.17
CA LEU A 73 13.25 -6.42 0.87
C LEU A 73 14.11 -7.50 1.53
N LYS A 74 13.70 -8.01 2.70
CA LYS A 74 14.41 -9.09 3.43
C LYS A 74 14.50 -10.40 2.66
N GLN A 75 13.62 -10.61 1.70
CA GLN A 75 13.66 -11.78 0.82
C GLN A 75 14.11 -11.39 -0.59
N ALA A 76 13.58 -10.29 -1.14
CA ALA A 76 13.91 -9.87 -2.50
C ALA A 76 15.41 -9.68 -2.71
N ILE A 77 16.08 -8.92 -1.85
CA ILE A 77 17.50 -8.60 -1.98
C ILE A 77 18.37 -9.87 -1.87
N PRO A 78 18.36 -10.61 -0.75
CA PRO A 78 19.26 -11.75 -0.59
C PRO A 78 18.94 -12.90 -1.57
N PHE A 79 17.68 -13.11 -1.96
CA PHE A 79 17.36 -14.20 -2.87
C PHE A 79 17.76 -13.87 -4.30
N THR A 80 17.56 -12.63 -4.77
CA THR A 80 18.03 -12.23 -6.10
C THR A 80 19.55 -12.33 -6.20
N LYS A 81 20.28 -11.89 -5.16
CA LYS A 81 21.74 -12.02 -5.08
C LYS A 81 22.17 -13.48 -5.14
N LYS A 82 21.59 -14.36 -4.33
CA LYS A 82 21.86 -15.80 -4.34
C LYS A 82 21.55 -16.46 -5.69
N ILE A 83 20.49 -16.02 -6.40
CA ILE A 83 20.18 -16.51 -7.74
C ILE A 83 21.32 -16.17 -8.69
N LYS A 84 21.82 -14.96 -8.72
CA LYS A 84 22.94 -14.55 -9.59
C LYS A 84 24.24 -15.28 -9.25
N GLU A 85 24.52 -15.48 -7.95
CA GLU A 85 25.70 -16.22 -7.51
C GLU A 85 25.65 -17.71 -7.91
N LYS A 86 24.49 -18.35 -7.78
CA LYS A 86 24.36 -19.79 -7.98
C LYS A 86 23.99 -20.17 -9.42
N TYR A 87 23.26 -19.29 -10.12
CA TYR A 87 22.76 -19.46 -11.49
C TYR A 87 23.11 -18.21 -12.31
N PRO A 88 24.39 -17.99 -12.68
CA PRO A 88 24.85 -16.72 -13.29
C PRO A 88 24.15 -16.39 -14.60
N ASP A 89 23.72 -17.39 -15.38
CA ASP A 89 22.97 -17.22 -16.64
C ASP A 89 21.49 -16.84 -16.42
N CYS A 90 21.00 -16.84 -15.17
CA CYS A 90 19.64 -16.45 -14.86
C CYS A 90 19.46 -14.95 -15.03
N ILE A 91 18.42 -14.56 -15.75
CA ILE A 91 18.02 -13.16 -15.92
C ILE A 91 17.08 -12.78 -14.77
N THR A 92 17.42 -11.70 -14.06
CA THR A 92 16.66 -11.21 -12.92
C THR A 92 15.86 -9.96 -13.28
N ILE A 93 14.56 -9.99 -13.02
CA ILE A 93 13.63 -8.92 -13.37
C ILE A 93 12.87 -8.50 -12.13
N TRP A 94 12.99 -7.23 -11.74
CA TRP A 94 12.22 -6.67 -10.64
C TRP A 94 11.08 -5.79 -11.15
N GLY A 95 10.00 -5.74 -10.39
CA GLY A 95 8.89 -4.80 -10.55
C GLY A 95 8.37 -4.33 -9.20
N GLY A 96 7.33 -3.50 -9.21
CA GLY A 96 6.70 -2.96 -7.99
C GLY A 96 7.25 -1.60 -7.56
N TYR A 97 6.70 -1.09 -6.45
CA TYR A 97 6.92 0.30 -6.01
C TYR A 97 8.38 0.59 -5.65
N PHE A 98 9.02 -0.32 -4.91
CA PHE A 98 10.42 -0.11 -4.51
C PHE A 98 11.34 -0.05 -5.72
N ALA A 99 11.27 -1.06 -6.58
CA ALA A 99 12.10 -1.13 -7.78
C ALA A 99 11.89 0.08 -8.69
N SER A 100 10.64 0.57 -8.83
CA SER A 100 10.33 1.73 -9.66
C SER A 100 10.83 3.06 -9.08
N ASN A 101 10.77 3.24 -7.75
CA ASN A 101 11.14 4.49 -7.08
C ASN A 101 12.62 4.52 -6.68
N GLN A 102 13.22 3.37 -6.38
CA GLN A 102 14.63 3.18 -6.00
C GLN A 102 15.41 2.43 -7.11
N TYR A 103 15.09 2.74 -8.37
CA TYR A 103 15.65 2.03 -9.52
C TYR A 103 17.17 2.16 -9.64
N GLN A 104 17.71 3.32 -9.29
CA GLN A 104 19.15 3.59 -9.40
C GLN A 104 19.95 2.60 -8.55
N VAL A 105 19.63 2.49 -7.26
CA VAL A 105 20.31 1.56 -6.35
C VAL A 105 20.02 0.11 -6.71
N SER A 106 18.82 -0.19 -7.22
CA SER A 106 18.44 -1.55 -7.62
C SER A 106 19.26 -2.03 -8.82
N ILE A 107 19.35 -1.26 -9.88
CA ILE A 107 20.14 -1.59 -11.08
C ILE A 107 21.66 -1.52 -10.80
N ALA A 108 22.10 -0.59 -9.95
CA ALA A 108 23.52 -0.47 -9.58
C ALA A 108 24.04 -1.69 -8.80
N SER A 109 23.16 -2.47 -8.17
CA SER A 109 23.53 -3.65 -7.38
C SER A 109 24.29 -4.73 -8.17
N GLY A 110 24.11 -4.80 -9.49
CA GLY A 110 24.71 -5.79 -10.37
C GLY A 110 24.04 -7.17 -10.36
N PHE A 111 23.03 -7.37 -9.49
CA PHE A 111 22.25 -8.61 -9.47
C PHE A 111 20.77 -8.42 -9.87
N VAL A 112 20.38 -7.21 -10.29
CA VAL A 112 19.09 -6.92 -10.94
C VAL A 112 19.38 -6.47 -12.37
N ASP A 113 18.96 -7.27 -13.35
CA ASP A 113 19.25 -6.99 -14.76
C ASP A 113 18.25 -6.00 -15.36
N TYR A 114 16.96 -6.16 -15.04
CA TYR A 114 15.87 -5.35 -15.58
C TYR A 114 14.88 -4.94 -14.51
N ILE A 115 14.28 -3.76 -14.69
CA ILE A 115 13.17 -3.30 -13.84
C ILE A 115 11.98 -2.92 -14.72
N ILE A 116 10.83 -3.50 -14.43
CA ILE A 116 9.54 -3.05 -14.97
C ILE A 116 9.07 -1.85 -14.14
N ASN A 117 9.11 -0.67 -14.75
CA ASN A 117 8.88 0.62 -14.10
C ASN A 117 7.43 1.09 -14.25
N GLY A 118 6.51 0.40 -13.60
CA GLY A 118 5.06 0.63 -13.67
C GLY A 118 4.30 -0.64 -14.01
N PRO A 119 3.11 -0.54 -14.64
CA PRO A 119 2.34 -1.69 -15.09
C PRO A 119 3.14 -2.59 -16.03
N GLY A 120 3.11 -3.89 -15.75
CA GLY A 120 3.87 -4.90 -16.50
C GLY A 120 3.10 -5.55 -17.65
N ASP A 121 1.83 -5.21 -17.85
CA ASP A 121 0.94 -5.90 -18.79
C ASP A 121 1.45 -5.98 -20.24
N VAL A 122 2.19 -4.96 -20.66
CA VAL A 122 2.83 -4.88 -22.00
C VAL A 122 4.35 -5.06 -21.90
N ALA A 123 4.96 -4.37 -20.94
CA ALA A 123 6.42 -4.33 -20.82
C ALA A 123 7.02 -5.71 -20.53
N PHE A 124 6.39 -6.47 -19.61
CA PHE A 124 6.94 -7.77 -19.21
C PHE A 124 6.91 -8.82 -20.34
N PRO A 125 5.77 -9.10 -20.99
CA PRO A 125 5.76 -10.06 -22.11
C PRO A 125 6.64 -9.59 -23.29
N SER A 126 6.73 -8.28 -23.55
CA SER A 126 7.62 -7.74 -24.59
C SER A 126 9.09 -7.98 -24.26
N LEU A 127 9.50 -7.78 -23.01
CA LEU A 127 10.86 -8.06 -22.56
C LEU A 127 11.20 -9.55 -22.70
N ILE A 128 10.34 -10.45 -22.23
CA ILE A 128 10.56 -11.90 -22.33
C ILE A 128 10.70 -12.30 -23.80
N ARG A 129 9.83 -11.80 -24.69
CA ARG A 129 9.91 -12.08 -26.13
C ARG A 129 11.24 -11.66 -26.71
N VAL A 130 11.66 -10.42 -26.49
CA VAL A 130 12.94 -9.88 -27.02
C VAL A 130 14.15 -10.69 -26.54
N LEU A 131 14.11 -11.13 -25.25
CA LEU A 131 15.18 -11.96 -24.66
C LEU A 131 15.18 -13.39 -25.16
N GLU A 132 14.03 -13.98 -25.53
CA GLU A 132 13.94 -15.31 -26.12
C GLU A 132 14.32 -15.31 -27.63
N ASP A 133 13.92 -14.24 -28.34
CA ASP A 133 14.21 -14.09 -29.78
C ASP A 133 15.66 -13.60 -30.04
N ASN A 134 16.42 -13.25 -28.99
CA ASN A 134 17.76 -12.64 -29.05
C ASN A 134 17.82 -11.36 -29.88
N THR A 135 16.72 -10.56 -29.87
CA THR A 135 16.65 -9.27 -30.57
C THR A 135 17.00 -8.12 -29.61
N HIS A 136 18.15 -8.20 -28.93
CA HIS A 136 18.56 -7.26 -27.88
C HIS A 136 18.54 -5.79 -28.29
N ALA A 137 18.76 -5.47 -29.56
CA ALA A 137 18.65 -4.10 -30.08
C ALA A 137 17.26 -3.47 -29.89
N GLU A 138 16.20 -4.27 -29.71
CA GLU A 138 14.84 -3.81 -29.49
C GLU A 138 14.55 -3.48 -28.01
N ILE A 139 15.42 -3.83 -27.06
CA ILE A 139 15.18 -3.63 -25.61
C ILE A 139 14.88 -2.15 -25.30
N SER A 140 15.61 -1.22 -25.92
CA SER A 140 15.43 0.22 -25.72
C SER A 140 14.08 0.76 -26.20
N THR A 141 13.39 0.01 -27.06
CA THR A 141 12.06 0.38 -27.57
C THR A 141 10.93 0.01 -26.62
N ILE A 142 11.18 -0.90 -25.66
CA ILE A 142 10.18 -1.35 -24.69
C ILE A 142 9.94 -0.22 -23.68
N LYS A 143 8.71 0.27 -23.62
CA LYS A 143 8.32 1.28 -22.64
C LYS A 143 8.19 0.68 -21.23
N ASN A 144 8.19 1.52 -20.19
CA ASN A 144 8.18 1.11 -18.78
C ASN A 144 9.36 0.20 -18.38
N LEU A 145 10.52 0.29 -19.04
CA LEU A 145 11.69 -0.52 -18.75
C LEU A 145 12.84 0.32 -18.19
N ILE A 146 13.61 -0.25 -17.27
CA ILE A 146 14.89 0.29 -16.80
C ILE A 146 15.92 -0.84 -16.87
N PHE A 147 17.09 -0.56 -17.43
CA PHE A 147 18.19 -1.51 -17.59
C PHE A 147 19.53 -0.77 -17.73
N LYS A 148 20.66 -1.49 -17.72
CA LYS A 148 21.96 -0.95 -18.13
C LYS A 148 22.21 -1.28 -19.59
N ASN A 149 22.72 -0.29 -20.35
CA ASN A 149 23.24 -0.51 -21.70
C ASN A 149 24.65 -1.15 -21.64
N GLU A 150 25.24 -1.41 -22.79
CA GLU A 150 26.58 -2.00 -22.91
C GLU A 150 27.68 -1.09 -22.33
N GLU A 151 27.46 0.22 -22.33
CA GLU A 151 28.35 1.23 -21.75
C GLU A 151 28.23 1.33 -20.21
N GLY A 152 27.28 0.58 -19.61
CA GLY A 152 27.01 0.57 -18.16
C GLY A 152 26.12 1.72 -17.69
N GLU A 153 25.55 2.52 -18.60
CA GLU A 153 24.63 3.60 -18.27
C GLU A 153 23.23 3.08 -17.96
N ILE A 154 22.55 3.70 -17.00
CA ILE A 154 21.17 3.35 -16.66
C ILE A 154 20.22 4.02 -17.65
N ILE A 155 19.56 3.21 -18.46
CA ILE A 155 18.55 3.64 -19.42
C ILE A 155 17.17 3.49 -18.77
N LYS A 156 16.39 4.56 -18.79
CA LYS A 156 15.00 4.62 -18.35
C LYS A 156 14.11 5.00 -19.53
N THR A 157 13.39 4.01 -20.05
CA THR A 157 12.55 4.23 -21.23
C THR A 157 11.28 5.05 -20.92
N ALA A 158 10.58 5.50 -21.94
CA ALA A 158 9.34 6.23 -21.81
C ALA A 158 8.26 5.40 -21.07
N LYS A 159 7.29 6.09 -20.46
CA LYS A 159 6.13 5.43 -19.85
C LYS A 159 5.15 4.96 -20.92
N GLU A 160 4.59 3.76 -20.71
CA GLU A 160 3.48 3.24 -21.51
C GLU A 160 2.17 3.89 -21.09
N GLU A 161 1.23 4.03 -22.01
CA GLU A 161 -0.14 4.41 -21.69
C GLU A 161 -0.84 3.30 -20.90
N LEU A 162 -1.75 3.67 -20.00
CA LEU A 162 -2.55 2.67 -19.28
C LEU A 162 -3.60 2.08 -20.21
N LEU A 163 -3.59 0.77 -20.34
CA LEU A 163 -4.58 0.03 -21.12
C LEU A 163 -5.98 0.12 -20.49
N ASP A 164 -6.99 -0.11 -21.30
CA ASP A 164 -8.33 -0.35 -20.80
C ASP A 164 -8.33 -1.60 -19.90
N GLN A 165 -8.75 -1.44 -18.65
CA GLN A 165 -8.65 -2.47 -17.64
C GLN A 165 -9.63 -3.63 -17.88
N ASP A 166 -10.70 -3.39 -18.62
CA ASP A 166 -11.65 -4.44 -19.01
C ASP A 166 -11.14 -5.29 -20.18
N SER A 167 -10.19 -4.76 -20.96
CA SER A 167 -9.54 -5.48 -22.06
C SER A 167 -8.36 -6.38 -21.64
N LEU A 168 -7.90 -6.23 -20.39
CA LEU A 168 -6.78 -7.03 -19.89
C LEU A 168 -7.16 -8.50 -19.72
N PRO A 169 -6.20 -9.44 -19.89
CA PRO A 169 -6.42 -10.83 -19.57
C PRO A 169 -6.92 -11.04 -18.16
N LYS A 170 -7.83 -11.98 -17.97
CA LYS A 170 -8.33 -12.36 -16.65
C LYS A 170 -7.18 -12.88 -15.78
N LEU A 171 -7.19 -12.49 -14.51
CA LEU A 171 -6.19 -12.96 -13.56
C LEU A 171 -6.24 -14.49 -13.43
N PRO A 172 -5.09 -15.18 -13.51
CA PRO A 172 -5.02 -16.63 -13.54
C PRO A 172 -5.17 -17.24 -12.13
N TYR A 173 -6.29 -17.00 -11.47
CA TYR A 173 -6.55 -17.49 -10.11
C TYR A 173 -6.46 -19.02 -10.00
N GLN A 174 -6.96 -19.74 -11.01
CA GLN A 174 -6.87 -21.20 -11.01
C GLN A 174 -5.43 -21.69 -11.15
N HIS A 175 -4.58 -20.95 -11.88
CA HIS A 175 -3.16 -21.24 -11.95
C HIS A 175 -2.48 -21.00 -10.60
N LEU A 176 -2.78 -19.89 -9.91
CA LEU A 176 -2.30 -19.67 -8.56
C LEU A 176 -2.78 -20.77 -7.60
N ASN A 177 -4.05 -21.20 -7.72
CA ASN A 177 -4.63 -22.25 -6.89
C ASN A 177 -3.95 -23.61 -7.07
N SER A 178 -3.29 -23.87 -8.20
CA SER A 178 -2.50 -25.09 -8.40
C SER A 178 -1.20 -25.12 -7.57
N PHE A 179 -0.74 -23.97 -7.07
CA PHE A 179 0.43 -23.85 -6.18
C PHE A 179 0.00 -23.60 -4.71
N TYR A 180 -1.02 -22.78 -4.50
CA TYR A 180 -1.48 -22.30 -3.18
C TYR A 180 -2.99 -22.24 -3.14
N ASN A 181 -3.61 -22.94 -2.18
CA ASN A 181 -5.06 -22.85 -2.01
C ASN A 181 -5.48 -21.39 -1.80
N LEU A 182 -6.37 -20.88 -2.66
CA LEU A 182 -6.85 -19.50 -2.65
C LEU A 182 -7.54 -19.13 -1.33
N GLU A 183 -8.13 -20.08 -0.61
CA GLU A 183 -8.73 -19.84 0.70
C GLU A 183 -7.70 -19.35 1.74
N ASN A 184 -6.41 -19.66 1.57
CA ASN A 184 -5.34 -19.18 2.44
C ASN A 184 -5.14 -17.65 2.37
N TYR A 185 -5.65 -17.02 1.32
CA TYR A 185 -5.60 -15.58 1.13
C TYR A 185 -6.85 -14.85 1.64
N LEU A 186 -7.87 -15.59 2.05
CA LEU A 186 -9.08 -15.02 2.63
C LEU A 186 -8.91 -14.92 4.14
N SER A 187 -8.91 -13.71 4.65
CA SER A 187 -8.69 -13.47 6.08
C SER A 187 -9.91 -12.85 6.75
N LYS A 188 -10.05 -13.12 8.04
CA LYS A 188 -11.06 -12.48 8.86
C LYS A 188 -10.66 -11.03 9.13
N THR A 189 -11.55 -10.10 8.80
CA THR A 189 -11.43 -8.68 9.15
C THR A 189 -12.64 -8.22 9.94
N PHE A 190 -12.70 -6.94 10.28
CA PHE A 190 -13.91 -6.36 10.87
C PHE A 190 -15.08 -6.32 9.87
N LEU A 191 -14.80 -6.41 8.58
CA LEU A 191 -15.81 -6.44 7.51
C LEU A 191 -16.52 -7.79 7.45
N GLY A 192 -15.80 -8.89 7.57
CA GLY A 192 -16.35 -10.25 7.43
C GLY A 192 -15.34 -11.34 7.75
N ARG A 193 -15.79 -12.59 7.74
CA ARG A 193 -14.93 -13.77 8.03
C ARG A 193 -13.99 -14.07 6.88
N ASN A 194 -14.50 -14.01 5.65
CA ASN A 194 -13.78 -14.29 4.41
C ASN A 194 -13.67 -12.99 3.63
N THR A 195 -12.63 -12.21 3.92
CA THR A 195 -12.38 -10.93 3.24
C THR A 195 -11.41 -11.12 2.09
N PHE A 196 -11.81 -10.65 0.93
CA PHE A 196 -11.05 -10.68 -0.32
C PHE A 196 -10.39 -9.33 -0.59
N SER A 197 -9.09 -9.34 -0.90
CA SER A 197 -8.35 -8.14 -1.31
C SER A 197 -8.38 -7.99 -2.82
N TYR A 198 -8.79 -6.84 -3.32
CA TYR A 198 -8.98 -6.62 -4.75
C TYR A 198 -8.44 -5.27 -5.20
N HIS A 199 -7.91 -5.22 -6.42
CA HIS A 199 -7.58 -4.00 -7.13
C HIS A 199 -8.45 -3.88 -8.37
N SER A 200 -9.21 -2.81 -8.45
CA SER A 200 -10.14 -2.56 -9.56
C SER A 200 -9.68 -1.44 -10.48
N SER A 201 -8.57 -0.77 -10.14
CA SER A 201 -8.00 0.31 -10.94
C SER A 201 -6.47 0.40 -10.77
N LEU A 202 -5.83 1.04 -11.73
CA LEU A 202 -4.39 1.35 -11.71
C LEU A 202 -4.16 2.85 -11.66
N GLY A 203 -3.19 3.26 -10.83
CA GLY A 203 -2.76 4.65 -10.71
C GLY A 203 -3.70 5.54 -9.91
N CYS A 204 -3.45 6.84 -10.00
CA CYS A 204 -4.22 7.88 -9.34
C CYS A 204 -4.11 9.16 -10.18
N PRO A 205 -5.21 9.90 -10.41
CA PRO A 205 -5.17 11.12 -11.25
C PRO A 205 -4.54 12.34 -10.55
N PHE A 206 -4.15 12.18 -9.29
CA PHE A 206 -3.57 13.24 -8.49
C PHE A 206 -2.04 13.16 -8.41
N THR A 207 -1.40 14.30 -8.17
CA THR A 207 0.06 14.48 -8.16
C THR A 207 0.59 14.95 -6.80
N CYS A 208 0.10 14.35 -5.71
CA CYS A 208 0.54 14.70 -4.35
C CYS A 208 2.05 14.53 -4.20
N SER A 209 2.75 15.58 -3.72
CA SER A 209 4.21 15.64 -3.72
C SER A 209 4.93 14.63 -2.81
N PHE A 210 4.19 14.01 -1.88
CA PHE A 210 4.70 13.02 -0.92
C PHE A 210 4.39 11.56 -1.32
N CYS A 211 3.69 11.34 -2.44
CA CYS A 211 3.08 10.04 -2.75
C CYS A 211 3.94 9.20 -3.69
N ALA A 212 4.24 7.95 -3.27
CA ALA A 212 5.01 6.98 -4.05
C ALA A 212 4.36 6.56 -5.40
N VAL A 213 3.06 6.81 -5.55
CA VAL A 213 2.30 6.52 -6.77
C VAL A 213 2.67 7.48 -7.92
N VAL A 214 3.00 8.72 -7.59
CA VAL A 214 3.22 9.79 -8.57
C VAL A 214 4.37 9.51 -9.53
N PRO A 215 5.58 9.10 -9.10
CA PRO A 215 6.68 8.80 -10.03
C PRO A 215 6.35 7.64 -10.99
N ILE A 216 5.47 6.73 -10.56
CA ILE A 216 5.10 5.53 -11.34
C ILE A 216 4.04 5.88 -12.38
N TYR A 217 2.96 6.54 -11.97
CA TYR A 217 1.77 6.75 -12.81
C TYR A 217 1.65 8.16 -13.39
N LYS A 218 2.35 9.18 -12.83
CA LYS A 218 2.35 10.57 -13.32
C LYS A 218 0.95 11.13 -13.58
N GLY A 219 0.03 10.97 -12.62
CA GLY A 219 -1.34 11.45 -12.73
C GLY A 219 -2.25 10.65 -13.66
N ARG A 220 -1.84 9.47 -14.13
CA ARG A 220 -2.65 8.59 -14.96
C ARG A 220 -3.48 7.63 -14.10
N TRP A 221 -4.70 7.36 -14.54
CA TRP A 221 -5.62 6.45 -13.88
C TRP A 221 -6.51 5.74 -14.90
N LYS A 222 -6.69 4.45 -14.73
CA LYS A 222 -7.62 3.62 -15.48
C LYS A 222 -8.25 2.58 -14.55
N ALA A 223 -9.54 2.29 -14.74
CA ALA A 223 -10.28 1.36 -13.92
C ALA A 223 -11.09 0.38 -14.75
N LYS A 224 -11.37 -0.78 -14.19
CA LYS A 224 -12.39 -1.70 -14.67
C LYS A 224 -13.77 -1.04 -14.55
N SER A 225 -14.70 -1.41 -15.42
CA SER A 225 -16.10 -1.03 -15.29
C SER A 225 -16.73 -1.59 -14.01
N ALA A 226 -17.83 -0.99 -13.58
CA ALA A 226 -18.60 -1.48 -12.44
C ALA A 226 -19.07 -2.94 -12.65
N GLU A 227 -19.49 -3.26 -13.88
CA GLU A 227 -19.91 -4.60 -14.26
C GLU A 227 -18.76 -5.63 -14.17
N SER A 228 -17.57 -5.28 -14.64
CA SER A 228 -16.40 -6.17 -14.56
C SER A 228 -16.01 -6.44 -13.10
N VAL A 229 -16.00 -5.39 -12.27
CA VAL A 229 -15.75 -5.54 -10.83
C VAL A 229 -16.81 -6.43 -10.18
N TYR A 230 -18.08 -6.20 -10.47
CA TYR A 230 -19.18 -7.00 -9.92
C TYR A 230 -19.09 -8.48 -10.35
N LYS A 231 -18.74 -8.77 -11.62
CA LYS A 231 -18.54 -10.15 -12.11
C LYS A 231 -17.42 -10.86 -11.35
N ASP A 232 -16.31 -10.20 -11.12
CA ASP A 232 -15.19 -10.76 -10.35
C ASP A 232 -15.62 -11.02 -8.89
N VAL A 233 -16.29 -10.06 -8.24
CA VAL A 233 -16.82 -10.22 -6.88
C VAL A 233 -17.80 -11.37 -6.78
N LYS A 234 -18.72 -11.48 -7.74
CA LYS A 234 -19.72 -12.55 -7.80
C LYS A 234 -19.06 -13.92 -7.95
N TYR A 235 -18.04 -14.04 -8.81
CA TYR A 235 -17.26 -15.25 -8.94
C TYR A 235 -16.63 -15.68 -7.60
N PHE A 236 -16.00 -14.75 -6.87
CA PHE A 236 -15.40 -15.05 -5.56
C PHE A 236 -16.44 -15.38 -4.49
N LYS A 237 -17.60 -14.70 -4.51
CA LYS A 237 -18.70 -14.99 -3.61
C LYS A 237 -19.22 -16.40 -3.83
N ASP A 238 -19.50 -16.77 -5.08
CA ASP A 238 -20.11 -18.06 -5.41
C ASP A 238 -19.12 -19.22 -5.24
N THR A 239 -17.82 -18.99 -5.52
CA THR A 239 -16.79 -20.04 -5.48
C THR A 239 -16.17 -20.18 -4.08
N TYR A 240 -15.83 -19.07 -3.41
CA TYR A 240 -15.06 -19.03 -2.17
C TYR A 240 -15.83 -18.47 -0.97
N ARG A 241 -17.12 -18.17 -1.15
CA ARG A 241 -18.02 -17.67 -0.10
C ARG A 241 -17.46 -16.46 0.64
N ILE A 242 -16.89 -15.49 -0.12
CA ILE A 242 -16.46 -14.24 0.48
C ILE A 242 -17.66 -13.48 1.06
N GLU A 243 -17.44 -12.83 2.20
CA GLU A 243 -18.41 -11.99 2.89
C GLU A 243 -18.06 -10.49 2.76
N ALA A 244 -16.80 -10.21 2.40
CA ALA A 244 -16.30 -8.84 2.36
C ALA A 244 -15.20 -8.62 1.32
N ILE A 245 -15.02 -7.35 0.93
CA ILE A 245 -13.98 -6.91 0.00
C ILE A 245 -13.22 -5.72 0.58
N GLU A 246 -11.90 -5.76 0.46
CA GLU A 246 -11.03 -4.60 0.62
C GLU A 246 -10.54 -4.14 -0.76
N PHE A 247 -11.00 -2.98 -1.23
CA PHE A 247 -10.50 -2.35 -2.46
C PHE A 247 -9.23 -1.56 -2.15
N HIS A 248 -8.09 -2.13 -2.54
CA HIS A 248 -6.75 -1.53 -2.37
C HIS A 248 -6.33 -0.69 -3.58
N ASP A 249 -7.29 -0.09 -4.25
CA ASP A 249 -7.03 0.90 -5.31
C ASP A 249 -6.39 2.14 -4.73
N ASN A 250 -5.39 2.73 -5.38
CA ASN A 250 -4.80 4.00 -4.93
C ASN A 250 -5.86 5.14 -4.77
N ASN A 251 -6.98 5.03 -5.46
CA ASN A 251 -8.17 5.86 -5.28
C ASN A 251 -9.38 5.18 -5.96
N PHE A 252 -10.11 4.37 -5.21
CA PHE A 252 -11.32 3.66 -5.69
C PHE A 252 -12.42 4.63 -6.13
N PHE A 253 -12.55 5.75 -5.44
CA PHE A 253 -13.66 6.71 -5.59
C PHE A 253 -13.42 7.77 -6.67
N THR A 254 -12.43 7.62 -7.54
CA THR A 254 -12.12 8.59 -8.61
C THR A 254 -13.31 8.85 -9.54
N SER A 255 -14.07 7.81 -9.91
CA SER A 255 -15.27 7.92 -10.77
C SER A 255 -16.54 7.71 -9.97
N ARG A 256 -17.26 8.79 -9.66
CA ARG A 256 -18.59 8.72 -9.00
C ARG A 256 -19.54 7.76 -9.73
N LYS A 257 -19.67 7.91 -11.07
CA LYS A 257 -20.54 7.06 -11.89
C LYS A 257 -20.27 5.58 -11.64
N ARG A 258 -19.00 5.16 -11.74
CA ARG A 258 -18.58 3.77 -11.54
C ARG A 258 -18.91 3.25 -10.13
N VAL A 259 -18.67 4.05 -9.09
CA VAL A 259 -18.94 3.64 -7.70
C VAL A 259 -20.43 3.47 -7.45
N ILE A 260 -21.26 4.34 -8.01
CA ILE A 260 -22.72 4.25 -7.88
C ILE A 260 -23.27 3.04 -8.65
N GLU A 261 -22.83 2.82 -9.89
CA GLU A 261 -23.19 1.64 -10.68
C GLU A 261 -22.78 0.34 -9.96
N PHE A 262 -21.58 0.27 -9.39
CA PHE A 262 -21.14 -0.86 -8.58
C PHE A 262 -22.02 -1.06 -7.34
N SER A 263 -22.36 0.02 -6.64
CA SER A 263 -23.24 -0.02 -5.47
C SER A 263 -24.63 -0.55 -5.82
N GLU A 264 -25.21 -0.14 -6.95
CA GLU A 264 -26.50 -0.66 -7.45
C GLU A 264 -26.42 -2.16 -7.73
N LEU A 265 -25.34 -2.63 -8.33
CA LEU A 265 -25.15 -4.04 -8.67
C LEU A 265 -25.02 -4.94 -7.42
N ILE A 266 -24.29 -4.49 -6.40
CA ILE A 266 -23.92 -5.34 -5.26
C ILE A 266 -24.87 -5.26 -4.06
N LYS A 267 -25.77 -4.28 -4.01
CA LYS A 267 -26.59 -3.96 -2.82
C LYS A 267 -27.38 -5.14 -2.23
N ASN A 268 -27.75 -6.11 -3.05
CA ASN A 268 -28.53 -7.27 -2.62
C ASN A 268 -27.68 -8.53 -2.35
N ASP A 269 -26.37 -8.45 -2.50
CA ASP A 269 -25.48 -9.60 -2.37
C ASP A 269 -25.02 -9.89 -0.93
N GLY A 270 -25.32 -9.00 0.02
CA GLY A 270 -24.90 -9.14 1.42
C GLY A 270 -23.38 -9.02 1.63
N ILE A 271 -22.64 -8.48 0.66
CA ILE A 271 -21.21 -8.24 0.73
C ILE A 271 -20.95 -6.90 1.41
N THR A 272 -20.04 -6.88 2.37
CA THR A 272 -19.53 -5.63 2.94
C THR A 272 -18.23 -5.22 2.26
N TRP A 273 -17.95 -3.92 2.21
CA TRP A 273 -16.74 -3.45 1.55
C TRP A 273 -16.15 -2.20 2.18
N TRP A 274 -14.87 -2.03 1.93
CA TRP A 274 -14.00 -0.93 2.28
C TRP A 274 -13.20 -0.52 1.05
N GLY A 275 -12.81 0.75 0.95
CA GLY A 275 -11.97 1.24 -0.14
C GLY A 275 -11.22 2.50 0.23
N GLU A 276 -10.15 2.80 -0.53
CA GLU A 276 -9.30 3.96 -0.35
C GLU A 276 -9.74 5.13 -1.23
N GLY A 277 -9.74 6.33 -0.69
CA GLY A 277 -10.16 7.51 -1.42
C GLY A 277 -9.64 8.84 -0.87
N ARG A 278 -9.99 9.91 -1.58
CA ARG A 278 -9.69 11.28 -1.21
C ARG A 278 -10.96 11.99 -0.75
N ILE A 279 -10.84 12.78 0.31
CA ILE A 279 -11.95 13.55 0.88
C ILE A 279 -12.54 14.51 -0.16
N ASP A 280 -11.72 15.27 -0.85
CA ASP A 280 -12.14 16.26 -1.86
C ASP A 280 -12.84 15.62 -3.08
N THR A 281 -12.56 14.36 -3.37
CA THR A 281 -13.23 13.59 -4.42
C THR A 281 -14.61 13.15 -3.96
N ILE A 282 -14.69 12.50 -2.80
CA ILE A 282 -15.92 11.90 -2.29
C ILE A 282 -16.88 12.98 -1.75
N ASN A 283 -16.36 14.12 -1.30
CA ASN A 283 -17.19 15.24 -0.85
C ASN A 283 -18.10 15.82 -1.96
N LYS A 284 -17.77 15.56 -3.25
CA LYS A 284 -18.62 15.89 -4.40
C LYS A 284 -19.80 14.94 -4.61
N TYR A 285 -19.83 13.79 -3.92
CA TYR A 285 -20.94 12.85 -3.99
C TYR A 285 -22.15 13.42 -3.22
N SER A 286 -23.36 13.19 -3.71
CA SER A 286 -24.57 13.59 -3.00
C SER A 286 -24.80 12.75 -1.73
N ASN A 287 -25.66 13.21 -0.83
CA ASN A 287 -26.06 12.38 0.32
C ASN A 287 -26.77 11.09 -0.13
N THR A 288 -27.54 11.16 -1.23
CA THR A 288 -28.18 9.98 -1.80
C THR A 288 -27.16 8.96 -2.27
N ASP A 289 -26.03 9.40 -2.89
CA ASP A 289 -24.95 8.51 -3.29
C ASP A 289 -24.32 7.80 -2.08
N LEU A 290 -24.03 8.56 -1.02
CA LEU A 290 -23.43 8.01 0.19
C LEU A 290 -24.36 7.04 0.92
N ILE A 291 -25.66 7.33 0.96
CA ILE A 291 -26.68 6.43 1.50
C ILE A 291 -26.74 5.13 0.69
N LEU A 292 -26.79 5.23 -0.64
CA LEU A 292 -26.76 4.06 -1.52
C LEU A 292 -25.49 3.21 -1.30
N MET A 293 -24.33 3.83 -1.21
CA MET A 293 -23.08 3.13 -0.88
C MET A 293 -23.20 2.38 0.46
N LYS A 294 -23.77 3.02 1.48
CA LYS A 294 -24.00 2.40 2.80
C LYS A 294 -24.93 1.20 2.71
N GLU A 295 -26.07 1.34 2.01
CA GLU A 295 -27.03 0.27 1.78
C GLU A 295 -26.43 -0.88 0.97
N ALA A 296 -25.51 -0.56 0.04
CA ALA A 296 -24.74 -1.51 -0.75
C ALA A 296 -23.58 -2.17 0.01
N GLY A 297 -23.46 -1.95 1.31
CA GLY A 297 -22.48 -2.62 2.17
C GLY A 297 -21.19 -1.85 2.44
N CYS A 298 -21.02 -0.59 1.99
CA CYS A 298 -19.88 0.24 2.36
C CYS A 298 -19.85 0.45 3.89
N LYS A 299 -18.86 -0.11 4.56
CA LYS A 299 -18.73 0.02 6.03
C LYS A 299 -17.82 1.16 6.43
N MET A 300 -16.72 1.32 5.72
CA MET A 300 -15.66 2.25 6.07
C MET A 300 -14.96 2.71 4.79
N ILE A 301 -14.42 3.92 4.83
CA ILE A 301 -13.62 4.49 3.75
C ILE A 301 -12.32 5.00 4.34
N PHE A 302 -11.18 4.50 3.82
CA PHE A 302 -9.87 5.04 4.13
C PHE A 302 -9.65 6.35 3.37
N LEU A 303 -9.31 7.39 4.10
CA LEU A 303 -9.29 8.77 3.63
C LEU A 303 -7.97 9.45 4.01
N GLY A 304 -7.23 9.87 3.01
CA GLY A 304 -6.04 10.70 3.24
C GLY A 304 -6.45 12.10 3.73
N ALA A 305 -6.50 12.32 5.03
CA ALA A 305 -6.63 13.65 5.62
C ALA A 305 -5.29 14.39 5.64
N GLU A 306 -4.22 13.68 5.96
CA GLU A 306 -2.82 14.06 6.09
C GLU A 306 -2.57 15.06 7.21
N THR A 307 -3.25 16.19 7.23
CA THR A 307 -3.15 17.26 8.24
C THR A 307 -4.40 18.14 8.22
N GLY A 308 -4.66 18.82 9.34
CA GLY A 308 -5.67 19.88 9.43
C GLY A 308 -5.15 21.25 9.00
N ASN A 309 -3.88 21.38 8.66
CA ASN A 309 -3.23 22.64 8.31
C ASN A 309 -3.25 22.89 6.80
N ASP A 310 -3.93 23.95 6.36
CA ASP A 310 -4.13 24.26 4.95
C ASP A 310 -2.84 24.61 4.21
N GLU A 311 -1.84 25.19 4.88
CA GLU A 311 -0.54 25.51 4.28
C GLU A 311 0.25 24.23 4.00
N ILE A 312 0.21 23.26 4.93
CA ILE A 312 0.86 21.96 4.74
C ILE A 312 0.14 21.18 3.63
N LEU A 313 -1.21 21.22 3.58
CA LEU A 313 -1.96 20.60 2.47
C LEU A 313 -1.56 21.16 1.10
N LYS A 314 -1.29 22.49 1.00
CA LYS A 314 -0.75 23.09 -0.22
C LYS A 314 0.66 22.58 -0.55
N GLN A 315 1.56 22.54 0.44
CA GLN A 315 2.91 22.00 0.28
C GLN A 315 2.90 20.54 -0.18
N MET A 316 1.94 19.76 0.30
CA MET A 316 1.73 18.38 -0.12
C MET A 316 1.10 18.26 -1.52
N ASN A 317 0.76 19.35 -2.18
CA ASN A 317 0.00 19.35 -3.43
C ASN A 317 -1.26 18.47 -3.33
N LYS A 318 -2.01 18.64 -2.25
CA LYS A 318 -3.19 17.81 -1.96
C LYS A 318 -4.44 18.26 -2.73
N GLY A 319 -4.27 19.05 -3.80
CA GLY A 319 -5.31 19.27 -4.80
C GLY A 319 -6.20 20.49 -4.61
N GLY A 320 -5.79 21.48 -3.82
CA GLY A 320 -6.42 22.83 -3.78
C GLY A 320 -7.85 22.94 -3.25
N THR A 321 -8.55 21.82 -3.09
CA THR A 321 -9.95 21.77 -2.62
C THR A 321 -10.10 21.09 -1.25
N GLN A 322 -9.06 20.44 -0.74
CA GLN A 322 -9.05 19.87 0.59
C GLN A 322 -8.49 20.89 1.59
N THR A 323 -9.26 21.22 2.61
CA THR A 323 -8.91 22.11 3.73
C THR A 323 -9.27 21.44 5.05
N GLY A 324 -8.73 21.93 6.16
CA GLY A 324 -9.13 21.44 7.49
C GLY A 324 -10.64 21.55 7.71
N GLU A 325 -11.28 22.62 7.24
CA GLU A 325 -12.73 22.77 7.35
C GLU A 325 -13.49 21.74 6.51
N THR A 326 -13.10 21.54 5.24
CA THR A 326 -13.77 20.53 4.40
C THR A 326 -13.60 19.10 4.94
N ILE A 327 -12.49 18.81 5.63
CA ILE A 327 -12.31 17.52 6.32
C ILE A 327 -13.34 17.38 7.44
N LYS A 328 -13.50 18.39 8.32
CA LYS A 328 -14.48 18.39 9.41
C LYS A 328 -15.91 18.26 8.91
N GLU A 329 -16.29 19.03 7.90
CA GLU A 329 -17.62 18.99 7.29
C GLU A 329 -17.91 17.59 6.71
N PHE A 330 -16.94 16.99 6.02
CA PHE A 330 -17.13 15.66 5.45
C PHE A 330 -17.27 14.58 6.52
N VAL A 331 -16.47 14.62 7.57
CA VAL A 331 -16.56 13.70 8.71
C VAL A 331 -17.92 13.84 9.42
N LYS A 332 -18.39 15.07 9.63
CA LYS A 332 -19.71 15.36 10.19
C LYS A 332 -20.83 14.80 9.31
N ARG A 333 -20.70 14.92 7.99
CA ARG A 333 -21.65 14.42 7.00
C ARG A 333 -21.76 12.90 6.99
N LEU A 334 -20.66 12.17 7.17
CA LEU A 334 -20.66 10.70 7.19
C LEU A 334 -21.27 10.09 8.45
N TYR A 335 -21.24 10.83 9.58
CA TYR A 335 -21.68 10.31 10.87
C TYR A 335 -23.14 9.81 10.87
N PRO A 336 -24.16 10.60 10.48
CA PRO A 336 -25.54 10.14 10.43
C PRO A 336 -25.79 9.06 9.37
N ILE A 337 -24.95 8.97 8.32
CA ILE A 337 -25.06 7.94 7.28
C ILE A 337 -24.55 6.59 7.81
N GLY A 338 -23.62 6.63 8.77
CA GLY A 338 -23.06 5.44 9.40
C GLY A 338 -21.98 4.76 8.56
N ILE A 339 -21.32 5.49 7.62
CA ILE A 339 -20.07 5.07 7.00
C ILE A 339 -18.93 5.59 7.88
N ILE A 340 -18.04 4.71 8.32
CA ILE A 340 -16.93 5.06 9.18
C ILE A 340 -15.83 5.71 8.34
N PRO A 341 -15.44 6.99 8.59
CA PRO A 341 -14.25 7.56 8.00
C PRO A 341 -13.00 7.04 8.74
N GLU A 342 -12.11 6.39 8.02
CA GLU A 342 -10.78 5.98 8.49
C GLU A 342 -9.77 6.98 7.98
N LEU A 343 -9.35 7.91 8.84
CA LEU A 343 -8.55 9.08 8.45
C LEU A 343 -7.06 8.84 8.72
N SER A 344 -6.25 8.90 7.68
CA SER A 344 -4.79 8.93 7.84
C SER A 344 -4.27 10.34 8.03
N PHE A 345 -3.42 10.51 9.04
CA PHE A 345 -2.67 11.72 9.31
C PHE A 345 -1.18 11.45 9.16
N VAL A 346 -0.46 12.41 8.57
CA VAL A 346 0.99 12.34 8.36
C VAL A 346 1.64 13.49 9.13
N LEU A 347 2.19 13.17 10.31
CA LEU A 347 2.77 14.15 11.21
C LEU A 347 4.29 14.25 11.05
N GLY A 348 4.83 15.44 11.31
CA GLY A 348 6.27 15.68 11.28
C GLY A 348 6.81 16.04 9.91
N MET A 349 6.06 16.83 9.15
CA MET A 349 6.54 17.43 7.91
C MET A 349 7.73 18.38 8.16
N PRO A 350 8.65 18.53 7.19
CA PRO A 350 9.76 19.46 7.33
C PRO A 350 9.25 20.90 7.46
N ALA A 351 9.88 21.67 8.33
CA ALA A 351 9.70 23.11 8.46
C ALA A 351 11.05 23.79 8.73
N GLU A 352 11.08 25.12 8.70
CA GLU A 352 12.32 25.91 8.79
C GLU A 352 13.02 25.75 10.15
N THR A 353 12.26 25.53 11.21
CA THR A 353 12.83 25.32 12.55
C THR A 353 12.16 24.17 13.29
N PRO A 354 12.86 23.55 14.27
CA PRO A 354 12.29 22.50 15.11
C PRO A 354 11.02 22.94 15.88
N GLU A 355 10.96 24.22 16.28
CA GLU A 355 9.81 24.78 17.00
C GLU A 355 8.58 24.82 16.09
N LYS A 356 8.75 25.18 14.79
CA LYS A 356 7.67 25.12 13.79
C LYS A 356 7.18 23.69 13.56
N VAL A 357 8.10 22.71 13.47
CA VAL A 357 7.71 21.28 13.34
C VAL A 357 6.88 20.86 14.57
N MET A 358 7.31 21.24 15.78
CA MET A 358 6.56 20.89 17.00
C MET A 358 5.19 21.58 17.04
N SER A 359 5.12 22.85 16.60
CA SER A 359 3.85 23.59 16.51
C SER A 359 2.86 22.93 15.54
N GLN A 360 3.34 22.42 14.40
CA GLN A 360 2.52 21.66 13.46
C GLN A 360 2.00 20.36 14.08
N ILE A 361 2.85 19.64 14.80
CA ILE A 361 2.45 18.41 15.51
C ILE A 361 1.34 18.70 16.52
N GLU A 362 1.48 19.74 17.33
CA GLU A 362 0.45 20.12 18.31
C GLU A 362 -0.84 20.59 17.62
N TRP A 363 -0.74 21.29 16.49
CA TRP A 363 -1.90 21.64 15.67
C TRP A 363 -2.68 20.41 15.23
N ASP A 364 -2.00 19.42 14.64
CA ASP A 364 -2.65 18.20 14.16
C ASP A 364 -3.21 17.34 15.31
N ILE A 365 -2.54 17.29 16.46
CA ILE A 365 -3.07 16.64 17.67
C ILE A 365 -4.42 17.27 18.08
N ASN A 366 -4.52 18.60 18.09
CA ASN A 366 -5.76 19.30 18.43
C ASN A 366 -6.83 19.09 17.35
N PHE A 367 -6.46 19.16 16.08
CA PHE A 367 -7.35 18.89 14.97
C PHE A 367 -7.94 17.47 15.02
N ILE A 368 -7.13 16.46 15.32
CA ILE A 368 -7.59 15.07 15.50
C ILE A 368 -8.58 14.97 16.65
N LYS A 369 -8.38 15.73 17.75
CA LYS A 369 -9.33 15.77 18.85
C LYS A 369 -10.68 16.37 18.42
N GLU A 370 -10.68 17.47 17.66
CA GLU A 370 -11.89 18.05 17.08
C GLU A 370 -12.63 17.06 16.17
N ILE A 371 -11.91 16.33 15.32
CA ILE A 371 -12.48 15.25 14.48
C ILE A 371 -13.19 14.21 15.34
N LYS A 372 -12.60 13.79 16.47
CA LYS A 372 -13.20 12.80 17.38
C LYS A 372 -14.39 13.35 18.16
N GLU A 373 -14.46 14.65 18.40
CA GLU A 373 -15.64 15.32 18.98
C GLU A 373 -16.79 15.36 17.96
N ILE A 374 -16.50 15.64 16.69
CA ILE A 374 -17.50 15.67 15.60
C ILE A 374 -18.04 14.27 15.31
N ASN A 375 -17.17 13.28 15.22
CA ASN A 375 -17.52 11.89 14.93
C ASN A 375 -16.67 10.93 15.79
N PRO A 376 -17.21 10.47 16.93
CA PRO A 376 -16.51 9.54 17.81
C PRO A 376 -16.16 8.19 17.15
N ASP A 377 -16.88 7.80 16.09
CA ASP A 377 -16.66 6.56 15.36
C ASP A 377 -15.59 6.69 14.28
N ALA A 378 -15.14 7.91 13.94
CA ALA A 378 -14.04 8.11 13.00
C ALA A 378 -12.78 7.36 13.48
N GLU A 379 -12.20 6.54 12.64
CA GLU A 379 -10.92 5.87 12.92
C GLU A 379 -9.77 6.81 12.55
N ILE A 380 -8.73 6.81 13.37
CA ILE A 380 -7.56 7.67 13.18
C ILE A 380 -6.31 6.80 13.07
N ILE A 381 -5.58 6.99 11.99
CA ILE A 381 -4.28 6.37 11.76
C ILE A 381 -3.23 7.48 11.70
N ILE A 382 -2.19 7.37 12.51
CA ILE A 382 -1.12 8.36 12.55
C ILE A 382 0.16 7.74 11.97
N TYR A 383 0.66 8.38 10.93
CA TYR A 383 1.95 8.07 10.32
C TYR A 383 2.97 9.17 10.64
N LEU A 384 4.19 8.78 10.94
CA LEU A 384 5.32 9.69 10.87
C LEU A 384 5.68 9.94 9.41
N TYR A 385 5.91 11.18 9.03
CA TYR A 385 6.30 11.49 7.66
C TYR A 385 7.60 10.78 7.28
N SER A 386 7.50 9.87 6.33
CA SER A 386 8.63 9.16 5.74
C SER A 386 8.78 9.60 4.29
N PRO A 387 9.89 10.26 3.92
CA PRO A 387 10.13 10.73 2.55
C PRO A 387 10.04 9.61 1.50
N VAL A 388 9.57 9.97 0.33
CA VAL A 388 9.55 9.12 -0.85
C VAL A 388 10.34 9.81 -1.96
N ALA A 389 11.03 9.06 -2.80
CA ALA A 389 11.77 9.58 -3.94
C ALA A 389 10.80 10.10 -5.02
N THR A 390 10.33 11.33 -4.85
CA THR A 390 9.45 12.05 -5.79
C THR A 390 10.25 13.08 -6.58
N GLU A 391 11.21 12.60 -7.38
CA GLU A 391 12.11 13.45 -8.18
C GLU A 391 11.33 14.55 -8.94
N GLY A 392 11.82 15.78 -8.85
CA GLY A 392 11.20 16.95 -9.44
C GLY A 392 10.04 17.55 -8.65
N SER A 393 9.72 17.05 -7.45
CA SER A 393 8.77 17.71 -6.54
C SER A 393 9.52 18.68 -5.61
N GLU A 394 8.90 19.84 -5.35
CA GLU A 394 9.46 20.85 -4.43
C GLU A 394 9.68 20.27 -3.03
N LEU A 395 8.78 19.42 -2.56
CA LEU A 395 8.89 18.77 -1.27
C LEU A 395 10.13 17.87 -1.21
N TYR A 396 10.41 17.09 -2.28
CA TYR A 396 11.59 16.23 -2.32
C TYR A 396 12.90 17.02 -2.29
N GLU A 397 12.96 18.15 -2.99
CA GLU A 397 14.11 19.04 -2.94
C GLU A 397 14.31 19.64 -1.54
N GLN A 398 13.24 20.01 -0.85
CA GLN A 398 13.29 20.52 0.53
C GLN A 398 13.86 19.49 1.49
N ILE A 399 13.43 18.23 1.42
CA ILE A 399 13.93 17.18 2.31
C ILE A 399 15.41 16.87 2.08
N GLN A 400 15.87 16.91 0.83
CA GLN A 400 17.29 16.74 0.50
C GLN A 400 18.14 17.91 1.07
N LYS A 401 17.67 19.15 0.91
CA LYS A 401 18.31 20.33 1.52
C LYS A 401 18.34 20.26 3.06
N ALA A 402 17.34 19.63 3.66
CA ALA A 402 17.27 19.36 5.10
C ALA A 402 18.18 18.20 5.57
N GLY A 403 18.98 17.61 4.67
CA GLY A 403 19.97 16.58 4.99
C GLY A 403 19.48 15.14 4.96
N PHE A 404 18.28 14.89 4.46
CA PHE A 404 17.80 13.51 4.28
C PHE A 404 18.40 12.88 3.02
N SER A 405 18.83 11.61 3.13
CA SER A 405 19.28 10.81 1.98
C SER A 405 18.90 9.35 2.14
N PHE A 406 18.57 8.71 1.01
CA PHE A 406 18.35 7.27 0.97
C PHE A 406 19.67 6.49 0.98
N PRO A 407 19.64 5.18 1.35
CA PRO A 407 20.77 4.29 1.19
C PRO A 407 21.30 4.26 -0.24
N LYS A 408 22.63 4.24 -0.37
CA LYS A 408 23.31 4.18 -1.66
C LYS A 408 23.52 2.77 -2.19
N ASN A 409 23.37 1.76 -1.34
CA ASN A 409 23.52 0.35 -1.66
C ASN A 409 22.24 -0.40 -1.28
N LEU A 410 21.88 -1.46 -2.00
CA LEU A 410 20.68 -2.25 -1.69
C LEU A 410 20.79 -2.95 -0.32
N GLU A 411 21.95 -3.44 0.03
CA GLU A 411 22.16 -4.13 1.31
C GLU A 411 21.89 -3.24 2.52
N ASP A 412 22.13 -1.93 2.42
CA ASP A 412 21.87 -0.98 3.50
C ASP A 412 20.38 -0.86 3.83
N TRP A 413 19.49 -1.14 2.84
CA TRP A 413 18.04 -1.19 3.05
C TRP A 413 17.58 -2.35 3.95
N LEU A 414 18.45 -3.34 4.20
CA LEU A 414 18.15 -4.46 5.10
C LEU A 414 18.32 -4.10 6.57
N ALA A 415 18.89 -2.93 6.89
CA ALA A 415 19.03 -2.48 8.27
C ALA A 415 17.63 -2.28 8.91
N PRO A 416 17.44 -2.70 10.20
CA PRO A 416 16.15 -2.59 10.88
C PRO A 416 15.59 -1.16 10.94
N ALA A 417 16.47 -0.14 10.89
CA ALA A 417 16.04 1.25 10.85
C ALA A 417 15.25 1.60 9.58
N TRP A 418 15.68 1.07 8.43
CA TRP A 418 14.97 1.29 7.15
C TRP A 418 13.68 0.52 7.05
N GLU A 419 13.58 -0.68 7.62
CA GLU A 419 12.29 -1.37 7.73
C GLU A 419 11.29 -0.56 8.57
N ASN A 420 11.74 -0.02 9.72
CA ASN A 420 10.89 0.85 10.54
C ASN A 420 10.53 2.17 9.85
N PHE A 421 11.41 2.70 9.00
CA PHE A 421 11.15 3.85 8.16
C PHE A 421 10.01 3.57 7.17
N ASP A 422 10.07 2.47 6.44
CA ASP A 422 9.04 2.07 5.47
C ASP A 422 7.68 1.79 6.14
N LEU A 423 7.72 1.29 7.38
CA LEU A 423 6.51 1.12 8.19
C LEU A 423 6.03 2.43 8.85
N ARG A 424 6.67 3.55 8.52
CA ARG A 424 6.36 4.90 9.06
C ARG A 424 6.39 4.99 10.59
N LYS A 425 7.25 4.17 11.23
CA LYS A 425 7.47 4.13 12.68
C LYS A 425 8.73 4.87 13.11
N ASN A 426 9.72 4.93 12.22
CA ASN A 426 10.95 5.68 12.42
C ASN A 426 11.28 6.42 11.12
N PRO A 427 11.03 7.73 11.06
CA PRO A 427 11.14 8.48 9.80
C PRO A 427 12.58 8.68 9.33
N LEU A 428 13.59 8.45 10.19
CA LEU A 428 15.01 8.72 9.93
C LEU A 428 15.28 10.16 9.41
N THR A 429 14.36 11.07 9.70
CA THR A 429 14.37 12.43 9.19
C THR A 429 15.14 13.35 10.15
N PRO A 430 16.09 14.19 9.66
CA PRO A 430 16.94 15.02 10.52
C PRO A 430 16.21 16.06 11.37
N TRP A 431 15.02 16.49 10.93
CA TRP A 431 14.23 17.53 11.62
C TRP A 431 13.29 16.98 12.70
N LEU A 432 13.05 15.66 12.78
CA LEU A 432 12.24 15.06 13.83
C LEU A 432 13.11 14.58 14.99
N THR A 433 13.02 15.29 16.11
CA THR A 433 13.71 14.89 17.32
C THR A 433 13.03 13.71 18.00
N PRO A 434 13.75 12.90 18.80
CA PRO A 434 13.13 11.82 19.60
C PRO A 434 11.96 12.31 20.46
N LYS A 435 12.05 13.53 21.00
CA LYS A 435 10.97 14.15 21.80
C LYS A 435 9.69 14.36 21.00
N MET A 436 9.81 14.76 19.73
CA MET A 436 8.65 14.92 18.82
C MET A 436 8.02 13.57 18.48
N VAL A 437 8.84 12.58 18.14
CA VAL A 437 8.38 11.21 17.87
C VAL A 437 7.67 10.63 19.10
N ASP A 438 8.25 10.75 20.29
CA ASP A 438 7.62 10.32 21.55
C ASP A 438 6.29 11.04 21.80
N ARG A 439 6.21 12.33 21.48
CA ARG A 439 4.95 13.11 21.62
C ARG A 439 3.86 12.54 20.76
N ILE A 440 4.13 12.26 19.49
CA ILE A 440 3.18 11.67 18.53
C ILE A 440 2.76 10.27 18.99
N MET A 441 3.72 9.38 19.25
CA MET A 441 3.45 7.99 19.63
C MET A 441 2.69 7.86 20.96
N ASN A 442 2.98 8.72 21.94
CA ASN A 442 2.27 8.74 23.20
C ASN A 442 0.85 9.30 23.05
N PHE A 443 0.65 10.34 22.20
CA PHE A 443 -0.67 10.81 21.85
C PHE A 443 -1.50 9.69 21.19
N GLU A 444 -0.96 9.01 20.18
CA GLU A 444 -1.61 7.89 19.53
C GLU A 444 -2.02 6.80 20.51
N THR A 445 -1.12 6.44 21.44
CA THR A 445 -1.41 5.46 22.50
C THR A 445 -2.60 5.88 23.36
N VAL A 446 -2.66 7.15 23.78
CA VAL A 446 -3.75 7.69 24.61
C VAL A 446 -5.05 7.82 23.81
N LEU A 447 -4.96 8.26 22.55
CA LEU A 447 -6.09 8.35 21.61
C LEU A 447 -6.76 6.97 21.44
N ASN A 448 -5.98 5.95 21.11
CA ASN A 448 -6.44 4.58 20.90
C ASN A 448 -6.92 3.92 22.22
N GLY A 449 -6.42 4.38 23.36
CA GLY A 449 -6.94 3.98 24.66
C GLY A 449 -8.32 4.60 24.97
N TYR A 450 -8.55 5.86 24.65
CA TYR A 450 -9.81 6.54 24.89
C TYR A 450 -10.86 6.23 23.80
N TYR A 451 -10.44 6.08 22.55
CA TYR A 451 -11.25 5.69 21.39
C TYR A 451 -10.68 4.41 20.76
N PRO A 452 -10.86 3.23 21.39
CA PRO A 452 -10.40 1.97 20.80
C PRO A 452 -11.03 1.76 19.44
N THR A 453 -10.21 1.35 18.46
CA THR A 453 -10.63 1.20 17.06
C THR A 453 -11.70 0.12 16.89
N ALA A 454 -12.64 0.31 15.97
CA ALA A 454 -13.66 -0.67 15.63
C ALA A 454 -13.05 -1.89 14.89
N THR A 455 -11.91 -1.67 14.24
CA THR A 455 -11.16 -2.70 13.52
C THR A 455 -10.49 -3.73 14.44
N ASP A 456 -10.18 -3.39 15.71
CA ASP A 456 -9.74 -4.37 16.69
C ASP A 456 -10.92 -5.01 17.44
N PHE A 457 -11.34 -6.19 16.94
CA PHE A 457 -12.43 -6.96 17.56
C PHE A 457 -12.06 -7.68 18.86
N ARG A 458 -10.81 -7.57 19.35
CA ARG A 458 -10.36 -8.16 20.64
C ARG A 458 -10.70 -7.28 21.84
N ILE A 459 -10.84 -5.97 21.61
CA ILE A 459 -11.17 -4.98 22.65
C ILE A 459 -12.65 -4.62 22.59
N LYS A 460 -13.48 -5.47 23.22
CA LYS A 460 -14.94 -5.31 23.31
C LYS A 460 -15.44 -5.33 24.77
N GLY A 461 -16.65 -4.84 24.95
CA GLY A 461 -17.35 -4.91 26.25
C GLY A 461 -16.53 -4.28 27.39
N PHE A 462 -16.35 -5.01 28.48
CA PHE A 462 -15.65 -4.54 29.68
C PHE A 462 -14.22 -4.05 29.40
N LYS A 463 -13.46 -4.74 28.54
CA LYS A 463 -12.10 -4.33 28.16
C LYS A 463 -12.09 -2.93 27.56
N ARG A 464 -13.03 -2.66 26.64
CA ARG A 464 -13.18 -1.34 26.00
C ARG A 464 -13.54 -0.26 27.04
N SER A 465 -14.46 -0.53 27.94
CA SER A 465 -14.87 0.40 28.98
C SER A 465 -13.73 0.71 29.96
N LEU A 466 -12.99 -0.31 30.39
CA LEU A 466 -11.84 -0.14 31.28
C LEU A 466 -10.73 0.69 30.61
N LEU A 467 -10.37 0.36 29.37
CA LEU A 467 -9.35 1.09 28.62
C LEU A 467 -9.72 2.57 28.45
N ARG A 468 -10.98 2.84 28.10
CA ARG A 468 -11.50 4.21 28.02
C ARG A 468 -11.41 4.95 29.35
N GLY A 469 -11.80 4.31 30.45
CA GLY A 469 -11.75 4.89 31.80
C GLY A 469 -10.32 5.29 32.19
N VAL A 470 -9.35 4.39 32.00
CA VAL A 470 -7.93 4.63 32.31
C VAL A 470 -7.35 5.77 31.44
N SER A 471 -7.75 5.84 30.17
CA SER A 471 -7.21 6.81 29.22
C SER A 471 -7.88 8.20 29.31
N LYS A 472 -9.09 8.29 29.90
CA LYS A 472 -9.93 9.49 29.90
C LYS A 472 -9.23 10.75 30.43
N ILE A 473 -8.62 10.65 31.61
CA ILE A 473 -7.98 11.82 32.26
C ILE A 473 -6.83 12.32 31.38
N ARG A 474 -5.97 11.41 30.87
CA ARG A 474 -4.86 11.78 29.99
C ARG A 474 -5.32 12.46 28.72
N TYR A 475 -6.36 11.91 28.08
CA TYR A 475 -6.90 12.46 26.84
C TYR A 475 -7.48 13.88 27.06
N ILE A 476 -8.28 14.08 28.10
CA ILE A 476 -8.91 15.36 28.39
C ILE A 476 -7.87 16.43 28.78
N THR A 477 -6.91 16.08 29.65
CA THR A 477 -5.91 17.03 30.17
C THR A 477 -4.74 17.25 29.20
N GLY A 478 -4.63 16.48 28.09
CA GLY A 478 -3.50 16.56 27.17
C GLY A 478 -2.18 16.00 27.74
N PHE A 479 -2.23 15.26 28.87
CA PHE A 479 -1.06 14.68 29.50
C PHE A 479 -0.70 13.33 28.85
N TYR A 480 0.08 13.36 27.78
CA TYR A 480 0.43 12.15 27.02
C TYR A 480 1.77 11.53 27.43
N LYS A 481 2.58 12.18 28.28
CA LYS A 481 3.87 11.61 28.68
C LYS A 481 3.72 10.28 29.43
N TYR A 482 4.51 9.29 29.05
CA TYR A 482 4.66 8.01 29.75
C TYR A 482 3.33 7.26 30.00
N PRO A 483 2.53 6.93 28.97
CA PRO A 483 1.25 6.24 29.16
C PRO A 483 1.46 4.73 29.40
N TYR A 484 2.25 4.37 30.43
CA TYR A 484 2.66 2.99 30.69
C TYR A 484 1.51 2.06 31.03
N GLU A 485 0.49 2.56 31.74
CA GLU A 485 -0.71 1.81 32.10
C GLU A 485 -1.52 1.41 30.86
N ILE A 486 -1.61 2.31 29.85
CA ILE A 486 -2.31 2.04 28.60
C ILE A 486 -1.47 1.06 27.75
N LYS A 487 -0.16 1.31 27.63
CA LYS A 487 0.75 0.40 26.92
C LYS A 487 0.73 -1.01 27.52
N PHE A 488 0.65 -1.13 28.84
CA PHE A 488 0.53 -2.41 29.53
C PHE A 488 -0.77 -3.14 29.18
N LEU A 489 -1.91 -2.45 29.20
CA LEU A 489 -3.20 -3.02 28.80
C LEU A 489 -3.19 -3.44 27.32
N HIS A 490 -2.64 -2.60 26.44
CA HIS A 490 -2.49 -2.93 25.03
C HIS A 490 -1.64 -4.20 24.84
N LYS A 491 -0.54 -4.35 25.59
CA LYS A 491 0.33 -5.54 25.52
C LYS A 491 -0.40 -6.81 25.98
N ILE A 492 -1.10 -6.76 27.13
CA ILE A 492 -1.84 -7.93 27.69
C ILE A 492 -2.95 -8.35 26.73
N TRP A 493 -3.68 -7.40 26.17
CA TRP A 493 -4.81 -7.70 25.29
C TRP A 493 -4.41 -7.86 23.84
N LYS A 494 -3.11 -7.79 23.53
CA LYS A 494 -2.56 -7.86 22.17
C LYS A 494 -3.27 -6.89 21.22
N TYR A 495 -3.56 -5.66 21.73
CA TYR A 495 -4.16 -4.61 20.93
C TYR A 495 -3.24 -4.28 19.75
N ARG A 496 -3.80 -4.21 18.58
CA ARG A 496 -3.08 -3.84 17.37
C ARG A 496 -3.91 -2.84 16.57
N GLN A 497 -3.26 -1.78 16.15
CA GLN A 497 -3.82 -0.93 15.13
C GLN A 497 -3.54 -1.60 13.77
N PRO A 498 -4.58 -2.05 13.02
CA PRO A 498 -4.39 -2.96 11.88
C PRO A 498 -3.42 -2.44 10.84
N GLU A 499 -3.50 -1.15 10.50
CA GLU A 499 -2.69 -0.56 9.43
C GLU A 499 -1.23 -0.31 9.83
N THR A 500 -0.94 -0.08 11.11
CA THR A 500 0.43 0.20 11.58
C THR A 500 1.12 -1.01 12.19
N GLN A 501 0.38 -2.04 12.60
CA GLN A 501 0.90 -3.19 13.31
C GLN A 501 0.41 -4.54 12.76
N GLY A 502 -0.44 -4.53 11.74
CA GLY A 502 -1.08 -5.72 11.18
C GLY A 502 -0.15 -6.70 10.47
N PHE A 503 1.06 -6.28 10.16
CA PHE A 503 2.03 -7.09 9.41
C PHE A 503 2.90 -8.00 10.27
N TYR A 504 2.80 -7.91 11.59
CA TYR A 504 3.52 -8.79 12.52
C TYR A 504 2.53 -9.65 13.29
N SER A 505 2.35 -10.90 12.88
CA SER A 505 1.89 -11.95 13.78
C SER A 505 3.07 -12.40 14.64
N GLU A 506 2.79 -12.74 15.89
CA GLU A 506 3.72 -13.48 16.73
C GLU A 506 4.07 -14.82 16.11
#